data_880a20df998b2cddfb61b505e6e3daab
#
_entry.id   880a20df998b2cddfb61b505e6e3daab
#
_cell.length_a   1.000
_cell.length_b   1.000
_cell.length_c   1.000
_cell.angle_alpha   90.00
_cell.angle_beta   90.00
_cell.angle_gamma   90.00
#
_symmetry.space_group_name_H-M   'P 1'
#
loop_
_entity.id
_entity.type
_entity.pdbx_description
1 polymer ?
#
loop_
_entity_poly.entity_id
_entity_poly.type
_entity_poly.pdbx_seq_one_letter_code
_entity_poly.pdbx_strand_id
1 'polypeptide(L)'
;MPGTIAIVGRPNVGKSALFNRIAGRRIAIVHDQAGVTRDRITAEAEWSGRAFTLVDTGGIGLIPGEKSQDVIATATVEQVDLAIEAADAIIFVVDVQEGIVPLDEEVAQHLRQSGKPTLLAVNKADHQTAADDAVEFAALGFEHIFPVSALHDRGTSVLMDAALEHLPEADESTLNPKPSTLNLAIIGRPNVGKSSIINALTESDRVIVSEIPGTTRDAVDVPFTIETEGRVQHCQLIDTAGLRKKRRVKDSLEYFSVTRTAEAIKRCDIAVLVVDAETGIVEQDKKIADLITRSHRACIVVINKWDLTTDAVKEARKKEIVSRRKKDRHRDDRTKRLTMLSEFGSWVQEQLFFLDYAPVIFTSALTGFHLDRLLEAIRYVADQWQQKVPTPLLNRTLQDALERRPPPNKAGKRFKLYYATQTKQAPPTFTMFVNAPEVYTDNYDKYLTRHMRNAFGYEGCPLRMIVRARPKSIESVRRGKKGALRLESKKVSSEQ
;
A
#
# COMPACT_ATOMS: atom_id res chain seq x y z
N MET A 1 4.63 16.44 6.83
CA MET A 1 4.07 15.08 6.60
C MET A 1 2.78 15.24 5.81
N PRO A 2 2.41 14.35 4.87
CA PRO A 2 1.09 14.45 4.26
C PRO A 2 0.03 14.37 5.36
N GLY A 3 -0.94 15.29 5.34
CA GLY A 3 -2.04 15.29 6.30
C GLY A 3 -2.91 14.04 6.15
N THR A 4 -3.66 13.70 7.18
CA THR A 4 -4.53 12.51 7.18
C THR A 4 -5.98 12.92 7.31
N ILE A 5 -6.84 12.46 6.40
CA ILE A 5 -8.29 12.63 6.43
C ILE A 5 -8.94 11.29 6.74
N ALA A 6 -9.76 11.22 7.80
CA ALA A 6 -10.55 10.02 8.11
C ALA A 6 -12.01 10.18 7.75
N ILE A 7 -12.62 9.11 7.21
CA ILE A 7 -14.04 9.03 6.92
C ILE A 7 -14.70 8.20 8.01
N VAL A 8 -15.64 8.79 8.75
CA VAL A 8 -16.37 8.14 9.85
C VAL A 8 -17.89 8.23 9.64
N GLY A 9 -18.65 7.44 10.36
CA GLY A 9 -20.10 7.40 10.33
C GLY A 9 -20.63 5.97 10.53
N ARG A 10 -21.92 5.81 10.77
CA ARG A 10 -22.55 4.50 10.96
C ARG A 10 -22.46 3.59 9.72
N PRO A 11 -22.72 2.29 9.84
CA PRO A 11 -22.77 1.38 8.69
C PRO A 11 -23.80 1.85 7.63
N ASN A 12 -23.52 1.54 6.36
CA ASN A 12 -24.39 1.75 5.19
C ASN A 12 -24.66 3.21 4.76
N VAL A 13 -24.10 4.22 5.40
CA VAL A 13 -24.21 5.63 4.96
C VAL A 13 -23.39 5.95 3.69
N GLY A 14 -22.60 4.98 3.19
CA GLY A 14 -21.83 5.13 1.96
C GLY A 14 -20.38 5.59 2.15
N LYS A 15 -19.77 5.39 3.34
CA LYS A 15 -18.37 5.71 3.61
C LYS A 15 -17.41 5.13 2.56
N SER A 16 -17.51 3.82 2.33
CA SER A 16 -16.62 3.14 1.36
C SER A 16 -16.88 3.58 -0.08
N ALA A 17 -18.10 3.99 -0.42
CA ALA A 17 -18.41 4.59 -1.72
C ALA A 17 -17.71 5.95 -1.86
N LEU A 18 -17.76 6.80 -0.83
CA LEU A 18 -17.09 8.09 -0.81
C LEU A 18 -15.56 7.91 -0.80
N PHE A 19 -15.04 6.99 0.02
CA PHE A 19 -13.63 6.62 0.03
C PHE A 19 -13.13 6.21 -1.37
N ASN A 20 -13.84 5.27 -2.01
CA ASN A 20 -13.49 4.81 -3.34
C ASN A 20 -13.60 5.93 -4.39
N ARG A 21 -14.56 6.85 -4.24
CA ARG A 21 -14.70 8.01 -5.13
C ARG A 21 -13.51 8.96 -5.00
N ILE A 22 -13.08 9.27 -3.80
CA ILE A 22 -11.94 10.15 -3.52
C ILE A 22 -10.62 9.46 -3.88
N ALA A 23 -10.47 8.20 -3.48
CA ALA A 23 -9.30 7.38 -3.79
C ALA A 23 -9.31 6.83 -5.22
N GLY A 24 -10.52 6.55 -5.77
CA GLY A 24 -10.76 5.67 -6.92
C GLY A 24 -10.52 6.27 -8.29
N ARG A 25 -10.13 7.53 -8.41
CA ARG A 25 -9.57 8.03 -9.67
C ARG A 25 -8.26 7.34 -10.05
N ARG A 26 -7.75 6.41 -9.21
CA ARG A 26 -6.41 5.81 -9.34
C ARG A 26 -6.30 4.29 -9.29
N ILE A 27 -7.33 3.55 -8.90
CA ILE A 27 -7.17 2.11 -8.54
C ILE A 27 -7.51 1.13 -9.67
N ALA A 28 -7.83 1.59 -10.87
CA ALA A 28 -8.30 0.73 -11.97
C ALA A 28 -7.19 -0.05 -12.72
N ILE A 29 -5.96 -0.17 -12.17
CA ILE A 29 -4.82 -0.62 -12.97
C ILE A 29 -4.45 -2.08 -12.81
N VAL A 30 -4.73 -2.69 -11.67
CA VAL A 30 -4.21 -4.02 -11.36
C VAL A 30 -5.30 -4.91 -10.83
N HIS A 31 -5.68 -5.87 -11.64
CA HIS A 31 -6.60 -6.98 -11.38
C HIS A 31 -8.10 -6.67 -11.26
N ASP A 32 -8.84 -7.13 -12.27
CA ASP A 32 -10.22 -7.62 -12.14
C ASP A 32 -10.32 -8.86 -11.22
N GLN A 33 -9.61 -8.88 -10.11
CA GLN A 33 -9.85 -9.84 -9.05
C GLN A 33 -10.91 -9.24 -8.12
N ALA A 34 -12.15 -9.66 -8.33
CA ALA A 34 -13.22 -9.45 -7.37
C ALA A 34 -12.75 -9.94 -5.99
N GLY A 35 -12.43 -9.01 -5.08
CA GLY A 35 -12.06 -9.33 -3.71
C GLY A 35 -10.89 -8.55 -3.11
N VAL A 36 -10.02 -7.92 -3.90
CA VAL A 36 -8.81 -7.26 -3.35
C VAL A 36 -9.04 -5.80 -2.95
N THR A 37 -10.06 -5.14 -3.49
CA THR A 37 -10.33 -3.71 -3.25
C THR A 37 -11.38 -3.42 -2.16
N ARG A 38 -12.04 -4.42 -1.59
CA ARG A 38 -13.15 -4.20 -0.63
C ARG A 38 -12.73 -3.94 0.81
N ASP A 39 -11.50 -4.25 1.19
CA ASP A 39 -11.07 -4.23 2.59
C ASP A 39 -9.92 -3.24 2.86
N ARG A 40 -9.65 -2.29 1.97
CA ARG A 40 -8.61 -1.27 2.21
C ARG A 40 -9.09 -0.25 3.22
N ILE A 41 -8.27 -0.03 4.25
CA ILE A 41 -8.51 0.95 5.31
C ILE A 41 -7.86 2.30 4.98
N THR A 42 -6.78 2.31 4.18
CA THR A 42 -6.05 3.54 3.84
C THR A 42 -5.74 3.61 2.35
N ALA A 43 -5.72 4.83 1.82
CA ALA A 43 -5.23 5.12 0.48
C ALA A 43 -4.47 6.46 0.47
N GLU A 44 -3.38 6.53 -0.28
CA GLU A 44 -2.76 7.80 -0.62
C GLU A 44 -3.58 8.46 -1.73
N ALA A 45 -4.03 9.67 -1.49
CA ALA A 45 -4.82 10.45 -2.43
C ALA A 45 -4.18 11.82 -2.67
N GLU A 46 -4.58 12.47 -3.75
CA GLU A 46 -4.17 13.85 -4.04
C GLU A 46 -5.38 14.60 -4.56
N TRP A 47 -5.53 15.80 -4.10
CA TRP A 47 -6.58 16.70 -4.54
C TRP A 47 -6.00 18.11 -4.70
N SER A 48 -6.30 18.77 -5.82
CA SER A 48 -5.78 20.11 -6.14
C SER A 48 -4.25 20.23 -5.95
N GLY A 49 -3.49 19.18 -6.33
CA GLY A 49 -2.02 19.16 -6.20
C GLY A 49 -1.48 18.87 -4.79
N ARG A 50 -2.34 18.64 -3.81
CA ARG A 50 -1.97 18.37 -2.42
C ARG A 50 -2.18 16.90 -2.08
N ALA A 51 -1.10 16.22 -1.69
CA ALA A 51 -1.13 14.82 -1.30
C ALA A 51 -1.55 14.65 0.17
N PHE A 52 -2.38 13.63 0.45
CA PHE A 52 -2.84 13.28 1.79
C PHE A 52 -3.13 11.79 1.91
N THR A 53 -3.18 11.29 3.14
CA THR A 53 -3.62 9.92 3.43
C THR A 53 -5.11 9.91 3.74
N LEU A 54 -5.90 9.15 2.98
CA LEU A 54 -7.32 8.93 3.23
C LEU A 54 -7.51 7.63 4.03
N VAL A 55 -8.39 7.66 5.03
CA VAL A 55 -8.67 6.53 5.93
C VAL A 55 -10.16 6.20 5.91
N ASP A 56 -10.53 4.95 5.58
CA ASP A 56 -11.90 4.43 5.76
C ASP A 56 -11.98 3.63 7.07
N THR A 57 -12.68 4.18 8.05
CA THR A 57 -12.86 3.47 9.33
C THR A 57 -13.91 2.36 9.25
N GLY A 58 -14.74 2.32 8.20
CA GLY A 58 -15.82 1.34 8.03
C GLY A 58 -15.37 -0.11 7.86
N GLY A 59 -14.09 -0.34 7.47
CA GLY A 59 -13.48 -1.67 7.39
C GLY A 59 -12.88 -2.19 8.70
N ILE A 60 -12.87 -1.37 9.76
CA ILE A 60 -12.22 -1.70 11.03
C ILE A 60 -13.25 -2.27 12.01
N GLY A 61 -13.02 -3.48 12.53
CA GLY A 61 -13.72 -3.98 13.73
C GLY A 61 -15.08 -4.65 13.53
N LEU A 62 -15.66 -4.70 12.33
CA LEU A 62 -16.90 -5.43 12.09
C LEU A 62 -16.63 -6.92 11.87
N ILE A 63 -16.97 -7.76 12.85
CA ILE A 63 -16.97 -9.21 12.71
C ILE A 63 -18.25 -9.62 11.93
N PRO A 64 -18.14 -10.29 10.77
CA PRO A 64 -19.31 -10.75 10.05
C PRO A 64 -20.12 -11.76 10.92
N GLY A 65 -21.32 -11.38 11.33
CA GLY A 65 -22.24 -12.29 12.02
C GLY A 65 -22.89 -11.77 13.30
N GLU A 66 -22.40 -10.71 13.93
CA GLU A 66 -23.02 -10.12 15.12
C GLU A 66 -24.02 -9.02 14.74
N LYS A 67 -25.28 -9.20 15.12
CA LYS A 67 -26.42 -8.36 14.68
C LYS A 67 -27.07 -7.53 15.80
N SER A 68 -26.51 -7.45 17.01
CA SER A 68 -27.12 -6.62 18.05
C SER A 68 -26.80 -5.13 17.83
N GLN A 69 -27.78 -4.24 18.05
CA GLN A 69 -27.62 -2.79 17.91
C GLN A 69 -26.51 -2.24 18.82
N ASP A 70 -26.38 -2.77 20.03
CA ASP A 70 -25.36 -2.34 20.99
C ASP A 70 -23.94 -2.63 20.52
N VAL A 71 -23.71 -3.77 19.85
CA VAL A 71 -22.38 -4.11 19.28
C VAL A 71 -22.03 -3.19 18.12
N ILE A 72 -23.00 -2.82 17.29
CA ILE A 72 -22.80 -1.88 16.18
C ILE A 72 -22.48 -0.48 16.70
N ALA A 73 -23.19 0.00 17.73
CA ALA A 73 -22.94 1.29 18.35
C ALA A 73 -21.53 1.34 18.95
N THR A 74 -21.15 0.37 19.77
CA THR A 74 -19.82 0.27 20.39
C THR A 74 -18.72 0.24 19.34
N ALA A 75 -18.86 -0.57 18.29
CA ALA A 75 -17.87 -0.66 17.20
C ALA A 75 -17.77 0.66 16.42
N THR A 76 -18.87 1.39 16.24
CA THR A 76 -18.88 2.69 15.56
C THR A 76 -18.16 3.74 16.38
N VAL A 77 -18.39 3.81 17.69
CA VAL A 77 -17.70 4.73 18.61
C VAL A 77 -16.19 4.44 18.63
N GLU A 78 -15.77 3.17 18.74
CA GLU A 78 -14.35 2.81 18.66
C GLU A 78 -13.70 3.25 17.33
N GLN A 79 -14.43 3.19 16.22
CA GLN A 79 -13.96 3.69 14.91
C GLN A 79 -13.78 5.21 14.92
N VAL A 80 -14.67 5.93 15.58
CA VAL A 80 -14.59 7.39 15.75
C VAL A 80 -13.37 7.77 16.59
N ASP A 81 -13.14 7.09 17.70
CA ASP A 81 -11.98 7.32 18.57
C ASP A 81 -10.66 7.12 17.81
N LEU A 82 -10.58 6.04 17.01
CA LEU A 82 -9.44 5.80 16.13
C LEU A 82 -9.23 6.91 15.10
N ALA A 83 -10.31 7.41 14.50
CA ALA A 83 -10.25 8.50 13.55
C ALA A 83 -9.74 9.79 14.21
N ILE A 84 -10.24 10.09 15.42
CA ILE A 84 -9.81 11.25 16.22
C ILE A 84 -8.31 11.19 16.52
N GLU A 85 -7.78 10.01 16.86
CA GLU A 85 -6.35 9.83 17.14
C GLU A 85 -5.47 9.90 15.89
N ALA A 86 -5.97 9.39 14.76
CA ALA A 86 -5.16 9.17 13.56
C ALA A 86 -5.21 10.31 12.54
N ALA A 87 -6.28 11.12 12.53
CA ALA A 87 -6.55 12.11 11.48
C ALA A 87 -6.28 13.55 11.91
N ASP A 88 -5.94 14.38 10.92
CA ASP A 88 -5.85 15.83 11.06
C ASP A 88 -7.20 16.49 10.81
N ALA A 89 -8.00 15.93 9.88
CA ALA A 89 -9.38 16.32 9.61
C ALA A 89 -10.29 15.10 9.47
N ILE A 90 -11.57 15.24 9.78
CA ILE A 90 -12.54 14.15 9.77
C ILE A 90 -13.70 14.52 8.84
N ILE A 91 -14.09 13.59 7.97
CA ILE A 91 -15.31 13.64 7.19
C ILE A 91 -16.34 12.74 7.88
N PHE A 92 -17.34 13.34 8.50
CA PHE A 92 -18.44 12.62 9.12
C PHE A 92 -19.57 12.43 8.10
N VAL A 93 -19.85 11.17 7.74
CA VAL A 93 -20.81 10.81 6.70
C VAL A 93 -22.12 10.35 7.32
N VAL A 94 -23.21 10.97 6.91
CA VAL A 94 -24.59 10.64 7.25
C VAL A 94 -25.42 10.40 5.99
N ASP A 95 -26.61 9.82 6.12
CA ASP A 95 -27.47 9.43 5.02
C ASP A 95 -28.72 10.34 4.98
N VAL A 96 -28.90 11.12 3.89
CA VAL A 96 -30.05 12.01 3.75
C VAL A 96 -31.38 11.25 3.68
N GLN A 97 -31.38 10.03 3.14
CA GLN A 97 -32.60 9.24 2.93
C GLN A 97 -33.18 8.67 4.23
N GLU A 98 -32.31 8.37 5.22
CA GLU A 98 -32.73 7.84 6.51
C GLU A 98 -32.93 8.92 7.58
N GLY A 99 -32.49 10.15 7.31
CA GLY A 99 -32.52 11.24 8.28
C GLY A 99 -31.54 11.04 9.45
N ILE A 100 -31.66 11.89 10.46
CA ILE A 100 -30.83 11.80 11.67
C ILE A 100 -31.31 10.63 12.54
N VAL A 101 -30.40 9.72 12.88
CA VAL A 101 -30.67 8.61 13.79
C VAL A 101 -29.87 8.76 15.10
N PRO A 102 -30.29 8.13 16.23
CA PRO A 102 -29.64 8.31 17.52
C PRO A 102 -28.12 8.05 17.50
N LEU A 103 -27.67 7.08 16.70
CA LEU A 103 -26.24 6.79 16.54
C LEU A 103 -25.47 7.93 15.85
N ASP A 104 -26.10 8.66 14.93
CA ASP A 104 -25.50 9.84 14.30
C ASP A 104 -25.30 10.97 15.32
N GLU A 105 -26.27 11.15 16.25
CA GLU A 105 -26.17 12.11 17.35
C GLU A 105 -25.04 11.75 18.33
N GLU A 106 -24.90 10.47 18.69
CA GLU A 106 -23.84 9.96 19.55
C GLU A 106 -22.46 10.21 18.93
N VAL A 107 -22.28 9.82 17.66
CA VAL A 107 -21.05 10.07 16.90
C VAL A 107 -20.75 11.58 16.80
N ALA A 108 -21.77 12.39 16.51
CA ALA A 108 -21.63 13.84 16.43
C ALA A 108 -21.14 14.42 17.76
N GLN A 109 -21.68 13.96 18.89
CA GLN A 109 -21.25 14.38 20.21
C GLN A 109 -19.78 14.07 20.46
N HIS A 110 -19.32 12.85 20.17
CA HIS A 110 -17.89 12.44 20.30
C HIS A 110 -16.97 13.32 19.44
N LEU A 111 -17.35 13.54 18.20
CA LEU A 111 -16.57 14.38 17.27
C LEU A 111 -16.44 15.82 17.75
N ARG A 112 -17.55 16.43 18.23
CA ARG A 112 -17.51 17.81 18.77
C ARG A 112 -16.66 17.91 20.02
N GLN A 113 -16.72 16.92 20.92
CA GLN A 113 -15.88 16.88 22.13
C GLN A 113 -14.39 16.76 21.83
N SER A 114 -14.02 16.13 20.72
CA SER A 114 -12.62 15.95 20.34
C SER A 114 -11.92 17.24 19.92
N GLY A 115 -12.67 18.25 19.50
CA GLY A 115 -12.13 19.50 18.94
C GLY A 115 -11.41 19.35 17.60
N LYS A 116 -11.47 18.18 16.97
CA LYS A 116 -10.90 17.94 15.64
C LYS A 116 -11.75 18.61 14.54
N PRO A 117 -11.12 19.23 13.53
CA PRO A 117 -11.83 19.74 12.36
C PRO A 117 -12.70 18.63 11.75
N THR A 118 -14.00 18.85 11.72
CA THR A 118 -14.98 17.88 11.24
C THR A 118 -15.90 18.52 10.22
N LEU A 119 -15.99 17.89 9.05
CA LEU A 119 -16.86 18.28 7.94
C LEU A 119 -18.01 17.27 7.84
N LEU A 120 -19.24 17.74 7.90
CA LEU A 120 -20.43 16.90 7.81
C LEU A 120 -20.80 16.66 6.33
N ALA A 121 -20.63 15.43 5.87
CA ALA A 121 -21.01 15.01 4.52
C ALA A 121 -22.37 14.29 4.55
N VAL A 122 -23.40 14.94 4.06
CA VAL A 122 -24.75 14.38 3.92
C VAL A 122 -24.83 13.66 2.58
N ASN A 123 -24.63 12.34 2.62
CA ASN A 123 -24.50 11.50 1.43
C ASN A 123 -25.87 11.02 0.90
N LYS A 124 -25.86 10.48 -0.32
CA LYS A 124 -27.01 10.05 -1.11
C LYS A 124 -27.94 11.21 -1.52
N ALA A 125 -27.41 12.42 -1.55
CA ALA A 125 -28.09 13.60 -2.09
C ALA A 125 -28.08 13.56 -3.65
N ASP A 126 -28.80 12.58 -4.21
CA ASP A 126 -28.77 12.29 -5.64
C ASP A 126 -29.57 13.31 -6.47
N HIS A 127 -30.52 14.01 -5.84
CA HIS A 127 -31.40 15.00 -6.46
C HIS A 127 -31.36 16.33 -5.68
N GLN A 128 -31.79 17.41 -6.32
CA GLN A 128 -31.78 18.75 -5.72
C GLN A 128 -32.63 18.82 -4.43
N THR A 129 -33.80 18.19 -4.41
CA THR A 129 -34.64 18.11 -3.21
C THR A 129 -33.92 17.44 -2.03
N ALA A 130 -33.20 16.35 -2.27
CA ALA A 130 -32.40 15.69 -1.24
C ALA A 130 -31.22 16.55 -0.77
N ALA A 131 -30.70 17.43 -1.62
CA ALA A 131 -29.67 18.39 -1.21
C ALA A 131 -30.26 19.50 -0.32
N ASP A 132 -31.51 19.89 -0.57
CA ASP A 132 -32.24 20.87 0.25
C ASP A 132 -32.59 20.28 1.64
N ASP A 133 -32.93 18.98 1.71
CA ASP A 133 -33.17 18.25 2.96
C ASP A 133 -31.93 18.14 3.86
N ALA A 134 -30.71 18.27 3.27
CA ALA A 134 -29.46 18.25 4.05
C ALA A 134 -29.38 19.34 5.13
N VAL A 135 -30.16 20.39 5.03
CA VAL A 135 -30.22 21.47 6.04
C VAL A 135 -30.69 20.97 7.41
N GLU A 136 -31.52 19.92 7.48
CA GLU A 136 -31.99 19.33 8.74
C GLU A 136 -30.78 18.79 9.59
N PHE A 137 -29.71 18.38 8.94
CA PHE A 137 -28.52 17.85 9.61
C PHE A 137 -27.72 18.95 10.35
N ALA A 138 -28.09 20.22 10.25
CA ALA A 138 -27.56 21.29 11.10
C ALA A 138 -27.83 21.02 12.61
N ALA A 139 -28.86 20.21 12.92
CA ALA A 139 -29.13 19.77 14.28
C ALA A 139 -27.98 18.97 14.92
N LEU A 140 -27.11 18.36 14.12
CA LEU A 140 -25.91 17.67 14.61
C LEU A 140 -24.81 18.64 15.10
N GLY A 141 -24.98 19.95 14.88
CA GLY A 141 -24.12 21.00 15.46
C GLY A 141 -22.77 21.16 14.80
N PHE A 142 -22.65 20.91 13.50
CA PHE A 142 -21.47 21.22 12.70
C PHE A 142 -21.73 22.46 11.84
N GLU A 143 -20.71 23.30 11.71
CA GLU A 143 -20.80 24.58 10.99
C GLU A 143 -20.85 24.37 9.47
N HIS A 144 -20.15 23.36 8.96
CA HIS A 144 -20.03 23.09 7.52
C HIS A 144 -20.73 21.79 7.15
N ILE A 145 -21.79 21.92 6.34
CA ILE A 145 -22.61 20.81 5.85
C ILE A 145 -22.46 20.73 4.34
N PHE A 146 -22.10 19.53 3.85
CA PHE A 146 -21.85 19.26 2.44
C PHE A 146 -22.84 18.20 1.93
N PRO A 147 -23.86 18.58 1.13
CA PRO A 147 -24.66 17.61 0.40
C PRO A 147 -23.78 16.94 -0.66
N VAL A 148 -23.66 15.60 -0.59
CA VAL A 148 -22.83 14.83 -1.52
C VAL A 148 -23.57 13.62 -2.07
N SER A 149 -23.21 13.20 -3.27
CA SER A 149 -23.57 11.90 -3.82
C SER A 149 -22.31 11.18 -4.25
N ALA A 150 -21.86 10.26 -3.42
CA ALA A 150 -20.69 9.43 -3.72
C ALA A 150 -20.90 8.57 -4.98
N LEU A 151 -22.14 8.18 -5.28
CA LEU A 151 -22.50 7.41 -6.47
C LEU A 151 -22.38 8.25 -7.75
N HIS A 152 -22.89 9.48 -7.73
CA HIS A 152 -22.98 10.37 -8.90
C HIS A 152 -21.91 11.45 -8.96
N ASP A 153 -20.92 11.43 -8.04
CA ASP A 153 -19.81 12.39 -7.95
C ASP A 153 -20.27 13.86 -7.83
N ARG A 154 -21.33 14.11 -7.05
CA ARG A 154 -21.83 15.45 -6.78
C ARG A 154 -21.37 15.94 -5.41
N GLY A 155 -20.99 17.21 -5.31
CA GLY A 155 -20.58 17.84 -4.05
C GLY A 155 -19.22 17.38 -3.50
N THR A 156 -18.64 16.30 -4.05
CA THR A 156 -17.37 15.73 -3.55
C THR A 156 -16.20 16.72 -3.68
N SER A 157 -16.19 17.55 -4.74
CA SER A 157 -15.14 18.56 -4.92
C SER A 157 -15.16 19.62 -3.83
N VAL A 158 -16.33 20.18 -3.54
CA VAL A 158 -16.50 21.23 -2.53
C VAL A 158 -16.13 20.69 -1.13
N LEU A 159 -16.57 19.47 -0.81
CA LEU A 159 -16.21 18.78 0.43
C LEU A 159 -14.69 18.61 0.55
N MET A 160 -14.03 18.18 -0.51
CA MET A 160 -12.59 17.92 -0.48
C MET A 160 -11.76 19.20 -0.42
N ASP A 161 -12.15 20.24 -1.14
CA ASP A 161 -11.49 21.54 -1.08
C ASP A 161 -11.53 22.09 0.36
N ALA A 162 -12.70 22.02 1.02
CA ALA A 162 -12.85 22.40 2.42
C ALA A 162 -12.04 21.49 3.38
N ALA A 163 -11.98 20.17 3.12
CA ALA A 163 -11.21 19.26 3.97
C ALA A 163 -9.70 19.53 3.91
N LEU A 164 -9.20 19.92 2.75
CA LEU A 164 -7.79 20.25 2.57
C LEU A 164 -7.35 21.51 3.33
N GLU A 165 -8.25 22.47 3.56
CA GLU A 165 -7.94 23.70 4.34
C GLU A 165 -7.59 23.38 5.78
N HIS A 166 -8.12 22.29 6.33
CA HIS A 166 -7.86 21.85 7.71
C HIS A 166 -6.64 20.93 7.87
N LEU A 167 -5.99 20.54 6.76
CA LEU A 167 -4.76 19.80 6.87
C LEU A 167 -3.60 20.72 7.22
N PRO A 168 -2.62 20.24 8.02
CA PRO A 168 -1.42 21.03 8.31
C PRO A 168 -0.80 21.52 7.02
N GLU A 169 -0.42 22.78 6.97
CA GLU A 169 0.37 23.31 5.86
C GLU A 169 1.54 22.37 5.64
N ALA A 170 1.67 21.87 4.43
CA ALA A 170 2.86 21.12 4.09
C ALA A 170 4.03 22.08 4.29
N ASP A 171 4.95 21.77 5.24
CA ASP A 171 6.22 22.48 5.34
C ASP A 171 6.75 22.71 3.91
N GLU A 172 7.18 23.91 3.58
CA GLU A 172 7.77 24.19 2.24
C GLU A 172 8.91 23.23 1.90
N SER A 173 9.55 22.64 2.92
CA SER A 173 10.47 21.51 2.77
C SER A 173 9.80 20.21 2.35
N THR A 174 8.45 20.06 2.52
CA THR A 174 7.64 18.93 2.03
C THR A 174 6.86 19.28 0.75
N LEU A 175 6.69 20.58 0.42
CA LEU A 175 6.20 21.05 -0.89
C LEU A 175 7.22 20.83 -2.00
N ASN A 176 8.49 20.69 -1.65
CA ASN A 176 9.55 20.11 -2.44
C ASN A 176 10.26 19.05 -1.57
N PRO A 177 9.70 17.87 -1.31
CA PRO A 177 10.55 16.74 -1.12
C PRO A 177 11.41 16.78 -2.39
N LYS A 178 12.74 16.93 -2.27
CA LYS A 178 13.61 16.64 -3.43
C LYS A 178 13.00 15.41 -4.05
N PRO A 179 12.46 15.49 -5.28
CA PRO A 179 11.66 14.41 -5.84
C PRO A 179 12.50 13.16 -5.65
N SER A 180 12.04 12.25 -4.81
CA SER A 180 12.83 11.08 -4.46
C SER A 180 12.97 10.32 -5.76
N THR A 181 14.14 10.49 -6.39
CA THR A 181 14.44 9.80 -7.64
C THR A 181 14.43 8.32 -7.33
N LEU A 182 13.47 7.60 -7.87
CA LEU A 182 13.35 6.16 -7.70
C LEU A 182 14.26 5.44 -8.70
N ASN A 183 15.06 4.55 -8.18
CA ASN A 183 15.93 3.71 -9.00
C ASN A 183 15.14 2.53 -9.56
N LEU A 184 14.94 2.51 -10.89
CA LEU A 184 14.24 1.47 -11.61
C LEU A 184 15.22 0.55 -12.33
N ALA A 185 15.11 -0.77 -12.13
CA ALA A 185 15.86 -1.76 -12.88
C ALA A 185 14.93 -2.61 -13.75
N ILE A 186 15.18 -2.67 -15.07
CA ILE A 186 14.51 -3.58 -15.99
C ILE A 186 15.37 -4.83 -16.16
N ILE A 187 14.96 -5.93 -15.58
CA ILE A 187 15.74 -7.15 -15.44
C ILE A 187 15.00 -8.37 -16.01
N GLY A 188 15.72 -9.43 -16.27
CA GLY A 188 15.23 -10.65 -16.86
C GLY A 188 16.31 -11.35 -17.69
N ARG A 189 16.05 -12.57 -18.11
CA ARG A 189 16.96 -13.35 -18.95
C ARG A 189 17.25 -12.68 -20.31
N PRO A 190 18.28 -13.10 -21.05
CA PRO A 190 18.55 -12.61 -22.41
C PRO A 190 17.33 -12.81 -23.34
N ASN A 191 17.15 -11.89 -24.29
CA ASN A 191 16.15 -11.96 -25.37
C ASN A 191 14.66 -11.91 -24.98
N VAL A 192 14.31 -11.61 -23.72
CA VAL A 192 12.90 -11.39 -23.31
C VAL A 192 12.34 -10.03 -23.75
N GLY A 193 13.17 -9.15 -24.34
CA GLY A 193 12.74 -7.86 -24.86
C GLY A 193 12.96 -6.67 -23.92
N LYS A 194 13.89 -6.77 -22.93
CA LYS A 194 14.24 -5.64 -22.03
C LYS A 194 14.57 -4.35 -22.78
N SER A 195 15.48 -4.44 -23.75
CA SER A 195 15.88 -3.28 -24.57
C SER A 195 14.73 -2.69 -25.38
N SER A 196 13.84 -3.56 -25.88
CA SER A 196 12.65 -3.13 -26.62
C SER A 196 11.66 -2.40 -25.72
N ILE A 197 11.45 -2.88 -24.49
CA ILE A 197 10.61 -2.19 -23.49
C ILE A 197 11.22 -0.82 -23.16
N ILE A 198 12.53 -0.74 -22.89
CA ILE A 198 13.17 0.54 -22.56
C ILE A 198 13.02 1.53 -23.70
N ASN A 199 13.31 1.13 -24.95
CA ASN A 199 13.16 2.00 -26.11
C ASN A 199 11.70 2.47 -26.24
N ALA A 200 10.74 1.55 -26.15
CA ALA A 200 9.32 1.88 -26.27
C ALA A 200 8.82 2.80 -25.14
N LEU A 201 9.35 2.65 -23.92
CA LEU A 201 9.04 3.56 -22.81
C LEU A 201 9.67 4.95 -23.02
N THR A 202 10.92 5.02 -23.50
CA THR A 202 11.61 6.31 -23.72
C THR A 202 11.08 7.07 -24.95
N GLU A 203 10.45 6.40 -25.89
CA GLU A 203 9.76 6.99 -27.04
C GLU A 203 8.29 7.37 -26.73
N SER A 204 7.79 7.06 -25.54
CA SER A 204 6.41 7.38 -25.14
C SER A 204 6.27 8.87 -24.83
N ASP A 205 5.15 9.50 -25.25
CA ASP A 205 4.81 10.90 -24.95
C ASP A 205 4.66 11.19 -23.44
N ARG A 206 4.56 10.15 -22.61
CA ARG A 206 4.43 10.22 -21.14
C ARG A 206 5.77 10.14 -20.41
N VAL A 207 6.89 10.03 -21.13
CA VAL A 207 8.22 9.90 -20.54
C VAL A 207 9.13 10.99 -21.09
N ILE A 208 9.63 11.82 -20.18
CA ILE A 208 10.63 12.85 -20.52
C ILE A 208 11.99 12.34 -20.10
N VAL A 209 12.87 12.08 -21.05
CA VAL A 209 14.26 11.69 -20.78
C VAL A 209 15.09 12.96 -20.64
N SER A 210 15.76 13.13 -19.51
CA SER A 210 16.67 14.25 -19.29
C SER A 210 18.04 13.93 -19.86
N GLU A 211 18.47 14.70 -20.86
CA GLU A 211 19.87 14.68 -21.35
C GLU A 211 20.74 15.41 -20.32
N ILE A 212 21.47 14.69 -19.50
CA ILE A 212 22.58 15.26 -18.73
C ILE A 212 23.87 15.01 -19.53
N PRO A 213 24.52 16.06 -20.09
CA PRO A 213 25.80 15.90 -20.74
C PRO A 213 26.90 15.59 -19.71
N GLY A 214 27.59 14.51 -19.90
CA GLY A 214 28.92 14.29 -19.32
C GLY A 214 28.96 13.58 -17.98
N THR A 215 28.92 12.25 -18.01
CA THR A 215 29.72 11.44 -17.08
C THR A 215 30.17 10.14 -17.78
N THR A 216 31.45 10.03 -17.85
CA THR A 216 32.40 8.93 -18.04
C THR A 216 31.90 7.47 -18.08
N ARG A 217 32.35 6.79 -19.05
CA ARG A 217 32.69 5.41 -19.47
C ARG A 217 32.14 4.18 -18.67
N ASP A 218 31.57 4.32 -17.48
CA ASP A 218 31.09 3.19 -16.67
C ASP A 218 29.61 3.39 -16.27
N ALA A 219 28.76 2.37 -16.51
CA ALA A 219 27.39 2.20 -16.12
C ALA A 219 26.53 3.50 -16.17
N VAL A 220 25.99 3.83 -17.33
CA VAL A 220 25.17 5.03 -17.50
C VAL A 220 23.76 4.76 -16.96
N ASP A 221 23.48 5.29 -15.80
CA ASP A 221 22.14 5.41 -15.27
C ASP A 221 21.43 6.58 -16.01
N VAL A 222 20.22 6.34 -16.53
CA VAL A 222 19.48 7.32 -17.34
C VAL A 222 18.34 7.91 -16.52
N PRO A 223 18.38 9.22 -16.20
CA PRO A 223 17.27 9.89 -15.54
C PRO A 223 16.11 10.06 -16.52
N PHE A 224 14.90 9.77 -16.06
CA PHE A 224 13.67 9.99 -16.80
C PHE A 224 12.53 10.35 -15.86
N THR A 225 11.53 10.99 -16.42
CA THR A 225 10.36 11.42 -15.68
C THR A 225 9.12 10.77 -16.27
N ILE A 226 8.30 10.15 -15.43
CA ILE A 226 7.00 9.60 -15.82
C ILE A 226 5.94 10.65 -15.50
N GLU A 227 5.17 11.05 -16.50
CA GLU A 227 4.00 11.91 -16.32
C GLU A 227 2.74 11.11 -16.61
N THR A 228 1.93 10.89 -15.58
CA THR A 228 0.65 10.18 -15.69
C THR A 228 -0.38 10.88 -14.82
N GLU A 229 -1.57 11.18 -15.39
CA GLU A 229 -2.69 11.82 -14.70
C GLU A 229 -2.32 13.11 -13.94
N GLY A 230 -1.45 13.95 -14.55
CA GLY A 230 -1.00 15.22 -13.96
C GLY A 230 -0.02 15.08 -12.79
N ARG A 231 0.52 13.89 -12.56
CA ARG A 231 1.60 13.67 -11.60
C ARG A 231 2.91 13.35 -12.29
N VAL A 232 3.95 13.84 -11.68
CA VAL A 232 5.33 13.71 -12.13
C VAL A 232 6.10 12.82 -11.16
N GLN A 233 6.63 11.68 -11.65
CA GLN A 233 7.51 10.80 -10.89
C GLN A 233 8.90 10.82 -11.51
N HIS A 234 9.91 11.27 -10.75
CA HIS A 234 11.29 11.22 -11.20
C HIS A 234 11.86 9.81 -10.95
N CYS A 235 12.42 9.24 -12.01
CA CYS A 235 13.01 7.91 -11.98
C CYS A 235 14.42 7.94 -12.55
N GLN A 236 15.24 7.00 -12.14
CA GLN A 236 16.54 6.73 -12.71
C GLN A 236 16.59 5.28 -13.15
N LEU A 237 16.75 5.03 -14.44
CA LEU A 237 16.93 3.68 -14.98
C LEU A 237 18.37 3.25 -14.77
N ILE A 238 18.58 2.22 -13.96
CA ILE A 238 19.91 1.70 -13.65
C ILE A 238 20.32 0.57 -14.58
N ASP A 239 21.65 0.47 -14.80
CA ASP A 239 22.30 -0.56 -15.62
C ASP A 239 21.88 -0.58 -17.10
N THR A 240 21.78 0.61 -17.72
CA THR A 240 21.53 0.71 -19.17
C THR A 240 22.72 0.30 -20.05
N ALA A 241 23.92 0.09 -19.47
CA ALA A 241 25.12 -0.28 -20.20
C ALA A 241 25.03 -1.64 -20.91
N GLY A 242 24.25 -2.57 -20.35
CA GLY A 242 23.91 -3.84 -20.99
C GLY A 242 23.09 -3.70 -22.29
N LEU A 243 22.48 -2.53 -22.51
CA LEU A 243 21.60 -2.26 -23.64
C LEU A 243 22.36 -1.69 -24.85
N ARG A 244 23.42 -0.89 -24.63
CA ARG A 244 24.18 -0.21 -25.70
C ARG A 244 25.26 -1.08 -26.36
N LYS A 245 25.74 -2.16 -25.69
CA LYS A 245 26.89 -2.98 -26.18
C LYS A 245 26.52 -4.16 -27.10
N LYS A 246 25.34 -4.23 -27.69
CA LYS A 246 24.91 -5.34 -28.56
C LYS A 246 25.70 -5.51 -29.87
N ARG A 247 26.78 -4.78 -30.11
CA ARG A 247 27.48 -4.87 -31.43
C ARG A 247 28.71 -5.75 -31.53
N ARG A 248 29.32 -6.20 -30.44
CA ARG A 248 30.51 -7.11 -30.49
C ARG A 248 30.70 -7.85 -29.18
N VAL A 249 30.40 -9.13 -29.05
CA VAL A 249 31.12 -10.20 -28.34
C VAL A 249 30.15 -11.39 -28.06
N LYS A 250 30.53 -12.57 -28.57
CA LYS A 250 29.66 -13.77 -28.56
C LYS A 250 29.90 -14.76 -27.42
N ASP A 251 30.95 -14.72 -26.61
CA ASP A 251 31.36 -15.89 -25.85
C ASP A 251 31.66 -15.74 -24.33
N SER A 252 31.31 -14.64 -23.67
CA SER A 252 31.43 -14.54 -22.19
C SER A 252 30.19 -13.99 -21.48
N LEU A 253 29.03 -14.15 -22.09
CA LEU A 253 27.83 -13.36 -21.80
C LEU A 253 27.01 -13.82 -20.57
N GLU A 254 27.08 -15.09 -20.17
CA GLU A 254 26.19 -15.59 -19.11
C GLU A 254 26.65 -15.23 -17.69
N TYR A 255 27.92 -15.36 -17.39
CA TYR A 255 28.44 -15.08 -16.03
C TYR A 255 28.38 -13.58 -15.68
N PHE A 256 28.75 -12.71 -16.64
CA PHE A 256 28.64 -11.26 -16.46
C PHE A 256 27.19 -10.76 -16.39
N SER A 257 26.24 -11.48 -16.98
CA SER A 257 24.82 -11.15 -16.94
C SER A 257 24.21 -11.35 -15.54
N VAL A 258 24.56 -12.44 -14.83
CA VAL A 258 24.02 -12.77 -13.51
C VAL A 258 24.56 -11.80 -12.44
N THR A 259 25.86 -11.53 -12.45
CA THR A 259 26.49 -10.60 -11.51
C THR A 259 25.94 -9.18 -11.67
N ARG A 260 25.79 -8.68 -12.90
CA ARG A 260 25.20 -7.37 -13.18
C ARG A 260 23.75 -7.29 -12.76
N THR A 261 22.96 -8.32 -13.05
CA THR A 261 21.57 -8.40 -12.57
C THR A 261 21.49 -8.31 -11.06
N ALA A 262 22.39 -9.00 -10.34
CA ALA A 262 22.47 -8.93 -8.89
C ALA A 262 22.86 -7.54 -8.37
N GLU A 263 23.78 -6.86 -9.05
CA GLU A 263 24.17 -5.48 -8.72
C GLU A 263 23.03 -4.49 -9.00
N ALA A 264 22.35 -4.61 -10.14
CA ALA A 264 21.19 -3.79 -10.47
C ALA A 264 20.07 -3.97 -9.42
N ILE A 265 19.78 -5.21 -9.01
CA ILE A 265 18.78 -5.50 -7.96
C ILE A 265 19.19 -4.86 -6.63
N LYS A 266 20.46 -4.87 -6.25
CA LYS A 266 20.93 -4.24 -5.00
C LYS A 266 20.78 -2.73 -5.01
N ARG A 267 20.87 -2.09 -6.17
CA ARG A 267 20.82 -0.63 -6.33
C ARG A 267 19.41 -0.10 -6.59
N CYS A 268 18.51 -0.91 -7.16
CA CYS A 268 17.16 -0.44 -7.49
C CYS A 268 16.25 -0.34 -6.26
N ASP A 269 15.23 0.46 -6.37
CA ASP A 269 14.08 0.50 -5.47
C ASP A 269 12.98 -0.40 -6.02
N ILE A 270 12.73 -0.33 -7.33
CA ILE A 270 11.72 -1.12 -8.04
C ILE A 270 12.40 -1.95 -9.13
N ALA A 271 12.18 -3.26 -9.09
CA ALA A 271 12.63 -4.20 -10.11
C ALA A 271 11.46 -4.55 -11.04
N VAL A 272 11.61 -4.30 -12.34
CA VAL A 272 10.70 -4.75 -13.39
C VAL A 272 11.23 -6.06 -13.96
N LEU A 273 10.66 -7.18 -13.54
CA LEU A 273 11.03 -8.51 -14.00
C LEU A 273 10.33 -8.83 -15.31
N VAL A 274 11.09 -8.84 -16.41
CA VAL A 274 10.56 -9.13 -17.75
C VAL A 274 10.67 -10.60 -18.08
N VAL A 275 9.55 -11.21 -18.43
CA VAL A 275 9.39 -12.61 -18.82
C VAL A 275 8.83 -12.66 -20.24
N ASP A 276 9.22 -13.64 -21.01
CA ASP A 276 8.74 -13.86 -22.38
C ASP A 276 7.43 -14.68 -22.36
N ALA A 277 6.37 -14.14 -22.98
CA ALA A 277 5.06 -14.77 -23.01
C ALA A 277 5.05 -16.14 -23.75
N GLU A 278 5.89 -16.28 -24.80
CA GLU A 278 5.95 -17.51 -25.60
C GLU A 278 6.61 -18.66 -24.84
N THR A 279 7.80 -18.41 -24.27
CA THR A 279 8.54 -19.45 -23.53
C THR A 279 8.04 -19.63 -22.11
N GLY A 280 7.33 -18.65 -21.56
CA GLY A 280 6.85 -18.66 -20.18
C GLY A 280 7.95 -18.52 -19.14
N ILE A 281 7.63 -18.88 -17.90
CA ILE A 281 8.53 -18.79 -16.74
C ILE A 281 9.44 -20.01 -16.72
N VAL A 282 10.74 -19.77 -16.78
CA VAL A 282 11.79 -20.81 -16.67
C VAL A 282 12.58 -20.68 -15.38
N GLU A 283 13.43 -21.67 -15.07
CA GLU A 283 14.23 -21.69 -13.83
C GLU A 283 15.12 -20.44 -13.63
N GLN A 284 15.63 -19.86 -14.71
CA GLN A 284 16.44 -18.64 -14.64
C GLN A 284 15.59 -17.45 -14.19
N ASP A 285 14.34 -17.33 -14.63
CA ASP A 285 13.41 -16.28 -14.21
C ASP A 285 13.08 -16.44 -12.71
N LYS A 286 12.90 -17.68 -12.23
CA LYS A 286 12.67 -17.96 -10.81
C LYS A 286 13.86 -17.59 -9.94
N LYS A 287 15.10 -17.84 -10.39
CA LYS A 287 16.32 -17.41 -9.67
C LYS A 287 16.44 -15.91 -9.56
N ILE A 288 16.10 -15.16 -10.62
CA ILE A 288 16.08 -13.69 -10.59
C ILE A 288 14.99 -13.20 -9.63
N ALA A 289 13.80 -13.78 -9.69
CA ALA A 289 12.70 -13.47 -8.81
C ALA A 289 13.01 -13.72 -7.33
N ASP A 290 13.66 -14.85 -7.01
CA ASP A 290 14.14 -15.16 -5.65
C ASP A 290 15.17 -14.12 -5.16
N LEU A 291 16.06 -13.68 -6.02
CA LEU A 291 17.04 -12.65 -5.70
C LEU A 291 16.38 -11.29 -5.39
N ILE A 292 15.32 -10.90 -6.14
CA ILE A 292 14.55 -9.70 -5.87
C ILE A 292 13.92 -9.79 -4.47
N THR A 293 13.27 -10.93 -4.18
CA THR A 293 12.62 -11.18 -2.90
C THR A 293 13.59 -11.09 -1.73
N ARG A 294 14.75 -11.77 -1.84
CA ARG A 294 15.81 -11.75 -0.79
C ARG A 294 16.43 -10.37 -0.61
N SER A 295 16.47 -9.56 -1.67
CA SER A 295 16.97 -8.19 -1.62
C SER A 295 15.91 -7.19 -1.10
N HIS A 296 14.71 -7.66 -0.79
CA HIS A 296 13.58 -6.84 -0.34
C HIS A 296 13.31 -5.64 -1.24
N ARG A 297 13.27 -5.86 -2.56
CA ARG A 297 12.96 -4.81 -3.54
C ARG A 297 11.51 -4.89 -3.98
N ALA A 298 10.93 -3.73 -4.27
CA ALA A 298 9.63 -3.71 -4.92
C ALA A 298 9.74 -4.38 -6.29
N CYS A 299 8.66 -5.05 -6.73
CA CYS A 299 8.67 -5.83 -7.96
C CYS A 299 7.41 -5.65 -8.77
N ILE A 300 7.58 -5.55 -10.09
CA ILE A 300 6.52 -5.63 -11.11
C ILE A 300 6.93 -6.75 -12.05
N VAL A 301 6.04 -7.70 -12.32
CA VAL A 301 6.27 -8.77 -13.30
C VAL A 301 5.65 -8.37 -14.64
N VAL A 302 6.46 -8.34 -15.69
CA VAL A 302 6.04 -7.98 -17.04
C VAL A 302 6.13 -9.20 -17.96
N ILE A 303 5.00 -9.60 -18.50
CA ILE A 303 4.92 -10.66 -19.52
C ILE A 303 4.94 -9.97 -20.89
N ASN A 304 6.13 -9.94 -21.50
CA ASN A 304 6.37 -9.26 -22.76
C ASN A 304 6.21 -10.19 -23.97
N LYS A 305 6.14 -9.62 -25.17
CA LYS A 305 5.88 -10.30 -26.45
C LYS A 305 4.50 -10.97 -26.50
N TRP A 306 3.53 -10.33 -25.88
CA TRP A 306 2.16 -10.84 -25.85
C TRP A 306 1.54 -10.99 -27.24
N ASP A 307 1.99 -10.22 -28.23
CA ASP A 307 1.65 -10.30 -29.65
C ASP A 307 2.00 -11.65 -30.30
N LEU A 308 3.09 -12.30 -29.85
CA LEU A 308 3.52 -13.59 -30.35
C LEU A 308 2.76 -14.79 -29.76
N THR A 309 1.89 -14.55 -28.78
CA THR A 309 1.17 -15.61 -28.10
C THR A 309 0.05 -16.12 -29.00
N THR A 310 0.24 -17.26 -29.65
CA THR A 310 -0.75 -17.89 -30.52
C THR A 310 -1.93 -18.40 -29.72
N ASP A 311 -3.11 -18.51 -30.36
CA ASP A 311 -4.32 -19.03 -29.70
C ASP A 311 -4.13 -20.46 -29.21
N ALA A 312 -3.30 -21.26 -29.90
CA ALA A 312 -2.95 -22.61 -29.47
C ALA A 312 -2.19 -22.65 -28.14
N VAL A 313 -1.23 -21.72 -27.93
CA VAL A 313 -0.48 -21.59 -26.66
C VAL A 313 -1.41 -21.10 -25.56
N LYS A 314 -2.28 -20.15 -25.88
CA LYS A 314 -3.31 -19.64 -24.96
C LYS A 314 -4.23 -20.75 -24.50
N GLU A 315 -4.71 -21.61 -25.42
CA GLU A 315 -5.58 -22.74 -25.09
C GLU A 315 -4.85 -23.88 -24.35
N ALA A 316 -3.62 -24.22 -24.72
CA ALA A 316 -2.84 -25.24 -24.02
C ALA A 316 -2.63 -24.89 -22.56
N ARG A 317 -2.27 -23.64 -22.28
CA ARG A 317 -2.10 -23.12 -20.90
C ARG A 317 -3.42 -23.05 -20.14
N LYS A 318 -4.52 -22.69 -20.80
CA LYS A 318 -5.87 -22.75 -20.22
C LYS A 318 -6.23 -24.17 -19.76
N LYS A 319 -5.91 -25.19 -20.58
CA LYS A 319 -6.12 -26.63 -20.24
C LYS A 319 -5.26 -27.03 -19.03
N GLU A 320 -4.03 -26.57 -18.93
CA GLU A 320 -3.14 -26.85 -17.79
C GLU A 320 -3.70 -26.23 -16.49
N ILE A 321 -4.15 -24.97 -16.51
CA ILE A 321 -4.78 -24.29 -15.37
C ILE A 321 -6.04 -25.05 -14.94
N VAL A 322 -6.90 -25.42 -15.87
CA VAL A 322 -8.14 -26.17 -15.59
C VAL A 322 -7.85 -27.56 -15.01
N SER A 323 -6.82 -28.25 -15.50
CA SER A 323 -6.44 -29.58 -14.98
C SER A 323 -5.92 -29.52 -13.54
N ARG A 324 -5.18 -28.47 -13.18
CA ARG A 324 -4.73 -28.21 -11.81
C ARG A 324 -5.89 -27.86 -10.88
N ARG A 325 -6.85 -27.03 -11.33
CA ARG A 325 -8.08 -26.71 -10.56
C ARG A 325 -8.99 -27.92 -10.31
N LYS A 326 -9.00 -28.91 -11.20
CA LYS A 326 -9.74 -30.17 -10.97
C LYS A 326 -9.18 -31.02 -9.82
N LYS A 327 -7.90 -30.85 -9.47
CA LYS A 327 -7.30 -31.48 -8.28
C LYS A 327 -7.66 -30.80 -6.97
N ASP A 328 -8.00 -29.50 -7.00
CA ASP A 328 -8.40 -28.70 -5.82
C ASP A 328 -9.93 -28.51 -5.75
N ARG A 329 -10.69 -29.61 -5.63
CA ARG A 329 -12.16 -29.66 -5.75
C ARG A 329 -12.98 -29.01 -4.62
N HIS A 330 -12.43 -28.12 -3.81
CA HIS A 330 -13.13 -27.47 -2.68
C HIS A 330 -13.07 -25.95 -2.67
N ARG A 331 -13.05 -25.26 -3.82
CA ARG A 331 -13.18 -23.81 -3.90
C ARG A 331 -14.33 -23.37 -4.80
N ASP A 332 -15.14 -22.53 -4.23
CA ASP A 332 -16.41 -21.93 -4.62
C ASP A 332 -16.52 -21.49 -6.10
N ASP A 333 -17.62 -21.91 -6.75
CA ASP A 333 -17.93 -21.82 -8.20
C ASP A 333 -18.57 -20.47 -8.60
N ARG A 334 -18.30 -19.35 -7.89
CA ARG A 334 -19.03 -18.09 -8.07
C ARG A 334 -18.40 -17.04 -8.99
N THR A 335 -17.27 -17.29 -9.65
CA THR A 335 -16.63 -16.34 -10.56
C THR A 335 -16.46 -16.89 -11.97
N LYS A 336 -17.55 -17.04 -12.68
CA LYS A 336 -17.58 -17.55 -14.07
C LYS A 336 -17.46 -16.45 -15.13
N ARG A 337 -16.43 -15.64 -15.13
CA ARG A 337 -15.92 -14.92 -16.32
C ARG A 337 -14.55 -14.35 -16.04
N LEU A 338 -13.58 -15.23 -15.82
CA LEU A 338 -12.20 -14.80 -15.84
C LEU A 338 -11.79 -14.58 -17.31
N THR A 339 -11.32 -13.39 -17.62
CA THR A 339 -10.72 -13.11 -18.92
C THR A 339 -9.43 -13.91 -19.06
N MET A 340 -9.03 -14.25 -20.28
CA MET A 340 -7.80 -15.01 -20.55
C MET A 340 -6.55 -14.40 -19.87
N LEU A 341 -6.50 -13.08 -19.76
CA LEU A 341 -5.41 -12.34 -19.09
C LEU A 341 -5.38 -12.63 -17.57
N SER A 342 -6.54 -12.67 -16.90
CA SER A 342 -6.60 -12.94 -15.44
C SER A 342 -6.25 -14.40 -15.12
N GLU A 343 -6.65 -15.34 -15.96
CA GLU A 343 -6.27 -16.75 -15.80
C GLU A 343 -4.77 -16.96 -15.98
N PHE A 344 -4.16 -16.26 -16.95
CA PHE A 344 -2.73 -16.31 -17.17
C PHE A 344 -1.96 -15.60 -16.03
N GLY A 345 -2.48 -14.51 -15.54
CA GLY A 345 -1.93 -13.80 -14.36
C GLY A 345 -1.92 -14.70 -13.12
N SER A 346 -3.01 -15.44 -12.87
CA SER A 346 -3.07 -16.40 -11.76
C SER A 346 -2.05 -17.53 -11.94
N TRP A 347 -1.84 -18.03 -13.16
CA TRP A 347 -0.82 -19.03 -13.44
C TRP A 347 0.61 -18.48 -13.17
N VAL A 348 0.90 -17.23 -13.56
CA VAL A 348 2.20 -16.59 -13.27
C VAL A 348 2.42 -16.49 -11.75
N GLN A 349 1.41 -16.09 -11.00
CA GLN A 349 1.47 -16.01 -9.54
C GLN A 349 1.69 -17.39 -8.89
N GLU A 350 1.09 -18.46 -9.43
CA GLU A 350 1.35 -19.83 -8.96
C GLU A 350 2.80 -20.27 -9.21
N GLN A 351 3.39 -19.88 -10.35
CA GLN A 351 4.79 -20.21 -10.68
C GLN A 351 5.79 -19.37 -9.84
N LEU A 352 5.42 -18.14 -9.50
CA LEU A 352 6.21 -17.20 -8.71
C LEU A 352 5.54 -16.95 -7.34
N PHE A 353 5.09 -18.00 -6.65
CA PHE A 353 4.33 -17.94 -5.41
C PHE A 353 5.00 -17.13 -4.29
N PHE A 354 6.30 -16.92 -4.35
CA PHE A 354 7.08 -16.11 -3.42
C PHE A 354 7.11 -14.61 -3.80
N LEU A 355 6.61 -14.26 -4.99
CA LEU A 355 6.34 -12.89 -5.45
C LEU A 355 4.83 -12.62 -5.55
N ASP A 356 4.04 -13.18 -4.65
CA ASP A 356 2.57 -13.06 -4.62
C ASP A 356 2.08 -11.61 -4.49
N TYR A 357 2.97 -10.71 -4.06
CA TYR A 357 2.71 -9.29 -3.94
C TYR A 357 2.94 -8.49 -5.22
N ALA A 358 3.63 -9.05 -6.21
CA ALA A 358 3.99 -8.32 -7.43
C ALA A 358 2.84 -8.27 -8.43
N PRO A 359 2.45 -7.09 -8.93
CA PRO A 359 1.50 -6.99 -10.03
C PRO A 359 2.06 -7.61 -11.31
N VAL A 360 1.19 -8.21 -12.11
CA VAL A 360 1.53 -8.84 -13.39
C VAL A 360 0.94 -8.02 -14.52
N ILE A 361 1.78 -7.49 -15.40
CA ILE A 361 1.40 -6.68 -16.56
C ILE A 361 1.76 -7.43 -17.84
N PHE A 362 0.81 -7.51 -18.76
CA PHE A 362 1.01 -8.08 -20.10
C PHE A 362 1.32 -6.99 -21.10
N THR A 363 2.44 -7.08 -21.82
CA THR A 363 2.88 -6.05 -22.74
C THR A 363 3.34 -6.62 -24.07
N SER A 364 3.32 -5.80 -25.09
CA SER A 364 4.11 -5.99 -26.30
C SER A 364 4.90 -4.71 -26.58
N ALA A 365 6.20 -4.78 -26.39
CA ALA A 365 7.08 -3.65 -26.71
C ALA A 365 7.12 -3.34 -28.21
N LEU A 366 6.74 -4.31 -29.06
CA LEU A 366 6.72 -4.12 -30.53
C LEU A 366 5.48 -3.32 -30.97
N THR A 367 4.31 -3.63 -30.40
CA THR A 367 3.03 -3.04 -30.79
C THR A 367 2.59 -1.87 -29.90
N GLY A 368 3.31 -1.59 -28.81
CA GLY A 368 2.92 -0.59 -27.81
C GLY A 368 1.83 -1.06 -26.83
N PHE A 369 1.38 -2.31 -26.95
CA PHE A 369 0.28 -2.84 -26.14
C PHE A 369 0.60 -2.76 -24.64
N HIS A 370 -0.26 -2.08 -23.88
CA HIS A 370 -0.21 -1.92 -22.42
C HIS A 370 1.08 -1.30 -21.85
N LEU A 371 1.85 -0.56 -22.63
CA LEU A 371 3.00 0.19 -22.11
C LEU A 371 2.54 1.30 -21.15
N ASP A 372 1.42 1.95 -21.44
CA ASP A 372 0.81 2.94 -20.54
C ASP A 372 0.49 2.33 -19.18
N ARG A 373 -0.09 1.11 -19.15
CA ARG A 373 -0.37 0.40 -17.92
C ARG A 373 0.89 0.04 -17.14
N LEU A 374 2.00 -0.22 -17.84
CA LEU A 374 3.28 -0.46 -17.17
C LEU A 374 3.78 0.82 -16.48
N LEU A 375 3.68 1.98 -17.13
CA LEU A 375 4.04 3.27 -16.53
C LEU A 375 3.16 3.59 -15.30
N GLU A 376 1.87 3.36 -15.42
CA GLU A 376 0.91 3.50 -14.32
C GLU A 376 1.23 2.57 -13.15
N ALA A 377 1.58 1.29 -13.45
CA ALA A 377 1.97 0.33 -12.42
C ALA A 377 3.29 0.73 -11.72
N ILE A 378 4.28 1.24 -12.46
CA ILE A 378 5.53 1.74 -11.87
C ILE A 378 5.23 2.87 -10.88
N ARG A 379 4.41 3.85 -11.27
CA ARG A 379 4.02 4.95 -10.40
C ARG A 379 3.24 4.45 -9.18
N TYR A 380 2.27 3.57 -9.38
CA TYR A 380 1.47 3.01 -8.30
C TYR A 380 2.34 2.27 -7.27
N VAL A 381 3.28 1.43 -7.72
CA VAL A 381 4.21 0.73 -6.83
C VAL A 381 5.16 1.72 -6.15
N ALA A 382 5.53 2.81 -6.81
CA ALA A 382 6.31 3.90 -6.22
C ALA A 382 5.58 4.56 -5.04
N ASP A 383 4.28 4.86 -5.21
CA ASP A 383 3.43 5.39 -4.15
C ASP A 383 3.34 4.40 -2.97
N GLN A 384 3.13 3.10 -3.26
CA GLN A 384 3.10 2.04 -2.25
C GLN A 384 4.45 1.87 -1.53
N TRP A 385 5.57 2.07 -2.22
CA TRP A 385 6.92 1.98 -1.68
C TRP A 385 7.22 3.05 -0.63
N GLN A 386 6.61 4.22 -0.79
CA GLN A 386 6.77 5.38 0.08
C GLN A 386 5.65 5.54 1.11
N GLN A 387 4.65 4.66 1.08
CA GLN A 387 3.47 4.75 1.93
C GLN A 387 3.83 4.68 3.42
N LYS A 388 3.18 5.54 4.22
CA LYS A 388 3.26 5.56 5.67
C LYS A 388 1.91 5.23 6.28
N VAL A 389 1.89 4.27 7.20
CA VAL A 389 0.68 3.87 7.94
C VAL A 389 0.65 4.61 9.27
N PRO A 390 -0.47 5.29 9.62
CA PRO A 390 -0.66 5.86 10.94
C PRO A 390 -0.54 4.79 12.04
N THR A 391 0.22 5.10 13.08
CA THR A 391 0.54 4.15 14.17
C THR A 391 -0.70 3.59 14.88
N PRO A 392 -1.75 4.38 15.18
CA PRO A 392 -2.98 3.83 15.80
C PRO A 392 -3.63 2.76 14.91
N LEU A 393 -3.77 3.03 13.62
CA LEU A 393 -4.35 2.07 12.66
C LEU A 393 -3.52 0.79 12.52
N LEU A 394 -2.18 0.94 12.47
CA LEU A 394 -1.26 -0.20 12.44
C LEU A 394 -1.49 -1.11 13.66
N ASN A 395 -1.54 -0.52 14.86
CA ASN A 395 -1.71 -1.29 16.10
C ASN A 395 -3.07 -1.96 16.16
N ARG A 396 -4.15 -1.26 15.81
CA ARG A 396 -5.49 -1.83 15.76
C ARG A 396 -5.57 -3.00 14.78
N THR A 397 -5.09 -2.81 13.54
CA THR A 397 -5.08 -3.87 12.52
C THR A 397 -4.33 -5.11 12.96
N LEU A 398 -3.17 -4.94 13.61
CA LEU A 398 -2.41 -6.07 14.14
C LEU A 398 -3.11 -6.74 15.33
N GLN A 399 -3.77 -5.99 16.21
CA GLN A 399 -4.57 -6.55 17.31
C GLN A 399 -5.75 -7.35 16.76
N ASP A 400 -6.50 -6.83 15.81
CA ASP A 400 -7.60 -7.54 15.14
C ASP A 400 -7.13 -8.85 14.50
N ALA A 401 -5.96 -8.83 13.85
CA ALA A 401 -5.37 -10.04 13.30
C ALA A 401 -5.01 -11.08 14.36
N LEU A 402 -4.45 -10.63 15.49
CA LEU A 402 -4.10 -11.49 16.64
C LEU A 402 -5.33 -12.09 17.33
N GLU A 403 -6.42 -11.34 17.44
CA GLU A 403 -7.69 -11.80 18.01
C GLU A 403 -8.37 -12.83 17.10
N ARG A 404 -8.40 -12.57 15.78
CA ARG A 404 -8.98 -13.52 14.79
C ARG A 404 -8.22 -14.84 14.72
N ARG A 405 -6.91 -14.79 14.81
CA ARG A 405 -6.04 -15.98 14.77
C ARG A 405 -4.87 -15.83 15.72
N PRO A 406 -5.03 -16.20 17.00
CA PRO A 406 -3.93 -16.13 17.95
C PRO A 406 -2.72 -16.97 17.52
N PRO A 407 -1.48 -16.51 17.75
CA PRO A 407 -0.30 -17.33 17.52
C PRO A 407 -0.31 -18.60 18.36
N PRO A 408 0.32 -19.69 17.90
CA PRO A 408 0.40 -20.92 18.65
C PRO A 408 1.15 -20.69 19.98
N ASN A 409 0.63 -21.28 21.07
CA ASN A 409 1.33 -21.27 22.35
C ASN A 409 2.61 -22.14 22.24
N LYS A 410 3.75 -21.59 22.64
CA LYS A 410 5.01 -22.32 22.69
C LYS A 410 5.59 -22.30 24.10
N ALA A 411 5.86 -23.48 24.67
CA ALA A 411 6.41 -23.61 26.02
C ALA A 411 5.57 -22.88 27.11
N GLY A 412 4.24 -22.92 27.02
CA GLY A 412 3.36 -22.27 28.00
C GLY A 412 3.31 -20.74 27.92
N LYS A 413 4.05 -20.11 27.00
CA LYS A 413 4.04 -18.66 26.81
C LYS A 413 3.01 -18.27 25.78
N ARG A 414 2.07 -17.39 26.19
CA ARG A 414 1.10 -16.76 25.31
C ARG A 414 1.72 -15.53 24.67
N PHE A 415 1.62 -15.41 23.34
CA PHE A 415 2.11 -14.23 22.61
C PHE A 415 1.25 -13.00 22.97
N LYS A 416 1.92 -11.86 23.22
CA LYS A 416 1.27 -10.57 23.44
C LYS A 416 2.01 -9.49 22.69
N LEU A 417 1.30 -8.80 21.82
CA LEU A 417 1.76 -7.57 21.19
C LEU A 417 1.54 -6.40 22.16
N TYR A 418 2.57 -5.60 22.38
CA TYR A 418 2.47 -4.37 23.18
C TYR A 418 2.27 -3.15 22.28
N TYR A 419 3.05 -3.09 21.21
CA TYR A 419 3.08 -1.95 20.33
C TYR A 419 3.77 -2.30 19.01
N ALA A 420 3.34 -1.66 17.93
CA ALA A 420 3.98 -1.75 16.62
C ALA A 420 4.15 -0.36 16.01
N THR A 421 5.20 -0.20 15.23
CA THR A 421 5.47 1.05 14.50
C THR A 421 6.12 0.76 13.15
N GLN A 422 5.87 1.59 12.15
CA GLN A 422 6.58 1.56 10.89
C GLN A 422 7.93 2.27 11.07
N THR A 423 9.01 1.50 11.03
CA THR A 423 10.38 2.01 11.27
C THR A 423 11.07 2.47 9.99
N LYS A 424 10.64 1.97 8.82
CA LYS A 424 11.11 2.41 7.50
C LYS A 424 9.97 2.39 6.49
N GLN A 425 9.98 3.32 5.55
CA GLN A 425 9.06 3.36 4.42
C GLN A 425 9.57 2.51 3.26
N ALA A 426 10.83 2.61 2.92
CA ALA A 426 11.46 1.97 1.77
C ALA A 426 12.67 1.09 2.17
N PRO A 427 12.57 -0.24 2.18
CA PRO A 427 11.35 -1.06 2.09
C PRO A 427 10.42 -0.91 3.29
N PRO A 428 9.09 -1.07 3.11
CA PRO A 428 8.13 -0.99 4.21
C PRO A 428 8.50 -1.97 5.32
N THR A 429 8.88 -1.42 6.49
CA THR A 429 9.39 -2.20 7.62
C THR A 429 8.65 -1.85 8.90
N PHE A 430 8.05 -2.85 9.53
CA PHE A 430 7.26 -2.72 10.74
C PHE A 430 7.94 -3.44 11.89
N THR A 431 8.15 -2.73 12.99
CA THR A 431 8.73 -3.32 14.21
C THR A 431 7.62 -3.53 15.23
N MET A 432 7.46 -4.78 15.67
CA MET A 432 6.51 -5.19 16.70
C MET A 432 7.25 -5.48 18.01
N PHE A 433 6.82 -4.85 19.10
CA PHE A 433 7.31 -5.11 20.44
C PHE A 433 6.41 -6.09 21.16
N VAL A 434 6.95 -7.24 21.52
CA VAL A 434 6.19 -8.38 22.05
C VAL A 434 6.83 -8.91 23.34
N ASN A 435 6.09 -9.78 24.07
CA ASN A 435 6.62 -10.43 25.27
C ASN A 435 7.54 -11.61 24.96
N ALA A 436 7.29 -12.35 23.89
CA ALA A 436 7.92 -13.62 23.56
C ALA A 436 8.21 -13.73 22.04
N PRO A 437 9.31 -13.12 21.53
CA PRO A 437 9.65 -13.17 20.11
C PRO A 437 9.83 -14.59 19.57
N GLU A 438 10.24 -15.52 20.41
CA GLU A 438 10.48 -16.93 20.07
C GLU A 438 9.21 -17.71 19.69
N VAL A 439 8.06 -17.17 19.98
CA VAL A 439 6.75 -17.75 19.61
C VAL A 439 6.36 -17.38 18.17
N TYR A 440 6.92 -16.32 17.63
CA TYR A 440 6.66 -15.85 16.28
C TYR A 440 7.28 -16.80 15.25
N THR A 441 6.48 -17.33 14.34
CA THR A 441 6.89 -18.30 13.33
C THR A 441 6.76 -17.73 11.92
N ASP A 442 7.47 -18.29 10.94
CA ASP A 442 7.40 -17.88 9.53
C ASP A 442 5.97 -18.01 8.98
N ASN A 443 5.22 -19.02 9.41
CA ASN A 443 3.81 -19.17 8.98
C ASN A 443 2.93 -18.06 9.55
N TYR A 444 3.25 -17.59 10.75
CA TYR A 444 2.52 -16.49 11.36
C TYR A 444 2.91 -15.15 10.74
N ASP A 445 4.18 -14.98 10.36
CA ASP A 445 4.67 -13.85 9.57
C ASP A 445 3.90 -13.70 8.26
N LYS A 446 3.76 -14.79 7.50
CA LYS A 446 2.97 -14.81 6.26
C LYS A 446 1.51 -14.43 6.50
N TYR A 447 0.89 -14.91 7.59
CA TYR A 447 -0.47 -14.55 7.95
C TYR A 447 -0.62 -13.06 8.22
N LEU A 448 0.24 -12.49 9.10
CA LEU A 448 0.21 -11.05 9.40
C LEU A 448 0.53 -10.20 8.19
N THR A 449 1.54 -10.56 7.40
CA THR A 449 1.88 -9.87 6.15
C THR A 449 0.69 -9.82 5.20
N ARG A 450 -0.04 -10.94 5.04
CA ARG A 450 -1.25 -10.98 4.21
C ARG A 450 -2.36 -10.09 4.79
N HIS A 451 -2.54 -10.08 6.10
CA HIS A 451 -3.53 -9.24 6.78
C HIS A 451 -3.20 -7.75 6.60
N MET A 452 -1.93 -7.38 6.74
CA MET A 452 -1.42 -6.02 6.50
C MET A 452 -1.64 -5.59 5.05
N ARG A 453 -1.41 -6.47 4.06
CA ARG A 453 -1.70 -6.18 2.65
C ARG A 453 -3.18 -5.94 2.40
N ASN A 454 -4.04 -6.74 2.98
CA ASN A 454 -5.49 -6.56 2.83
C ASN A 454 -5.94 -5.20 3.39
N ALA A 455 -5.36 -4.78 4.54
CA ALA A 455 -5.72 -3.53 5.18
C ALA A 455 -5.12 -2.29 4.50
N PHE A 456 -3.84 -2.33 4.15
CA PHE A 456 -3.09 -1.15 3.74
C PHE A 456 -2.63 -1.16 2.27
N GLY A 457 -2.81 -2.26 1.56
CA GLY A 457 -2.33 -2.42 0.18
C GLY A 457 -0.89 -2.94 0.13
N TYR A 458 0.09 -2.08 -0.20
CA TYR A 458 1.50 -2.47 -0.40
C TYR A 458 1.70 -3.44 -1.57
N GLU A 459 0.86 -3.34 -2.59
CA GLU A 459 1.05 -4.12 -3.81
C GLU A 459 2.35 -3.74 -4.51
N GLY A 460 3.06 -4.72 -5.00
CA GLY A 460 4.41 -4.53 -5.57
C GLY A 460 5.52 -4.40 -4.53
N CYS A 461 5.22 -4.26 -3.23
CA CYS A 461 6.20 -4.01 -2.19
C CYS A 461 6.37 -5.22 -1.24
N PRO A 462 7.59 -5.65 -0.91
CA PRO A 462 7.83 -6.62 0.15
C PRO A 462 7.59 -5.96 1.52
N LEU A 463 6.87 -6.63 2.41
CA LEU A 463 6.70 -6.19 3.78
C LEU A 463 7.71 -6.88 4.69
N ARG A 464 8.38 -6.12 5.56
CA ARG A 464 9.31 -6.66 6.56
C ARG A 464 8.72 -6.51 7.95
N MET A 465 8.44 -7.64 8.60
CA MET A 465 8.00 -7.68 9.98
C MET A 465 9.19 -8.00 10.88
N ILE A 466 9.54 -7.09 11.79
CA ILE A 466 10.63 -7.27 12.74
C ILE A 466 10.03 -7.42 14.14
N VAL A 467 10.26 -8.56 14.76
CA VAL A 467 9.75 -8.82 16.11
C VAL A 467 10.87 -8.61 17.13
N ARG A 468 10.60 -7.79 18.14
CA ARG A 468 11.56 -7.48 19.22
C ARG A 468 10.92 -7.69 20.58
N ALA A 469 11.71 -8.15 21.52
CA ALA A 469 11.28 -8.13 22.93
C ALA A 469 11.08 -6.68 23.38
N ARG A 470 10.05 -6.44 24.23
CA ARG A 470 9.87 -5.14 24.85
C ARG A 470 11.17 -4.72 25.56
N PRO A 471 11.71 -3.53 25.33
CA PRO A 471 12.83 -3.03 26.13
C PRO A 471 12.41 -3.06 27.60
N LYS A 472 13.23 -3.67 28.45
CA LYS A 472 13.02 -3.56 29.89
C LYS A 472 13.00 -2.05 30.18
N SER A 473 11.88 -1.53 30.74
CA SER A 473 11.82 -0.13 31.15
C SER A 473 13.05 0.10 32.03
N ILE A 474 13.84 1.11 31.70
CA ILE A 474 14.79 1.67 32.66
C ILE A 474 13.93 1.94 33.89
N GLU A 475 14.22 1.26 34.99
CA GLU A 475 13.52 1.49 36.26
C GLU A 475 13.52 3.01 36.44
N SER A 476 12.33 3.60 36.44
CA SER A 476 12.20 5.00 36.81
C SER A 476 12.84 5.08 38.18
N VAL A 477 13.93 5.82 38.28
CA VAL A 477 14.52 6.16 39.57
C VAL A 477 13.35 6.73 40.38
N ARG A 478 12.78 5.91 41.27
CA ARG A 478 11.79 6.35 42.20
C ARG A 478 12.49 7.47 42.96
N ARG A 479 12.08 8.70 42.73
CA ARG A 479 12.44 9.82 43.60
C ARG A 479 11.97 9.40 44.98
N GLY A 480 12.90 8.81 45.73
CA GLY A 480 12.70 8.49 47.13
C GLY A 480 12.27 9.75 47.81
N LYS A 481 11.20 9.67 48.58
CA LYS A 481 10.78 10.66 49.54
C LYS A 481 12.03 11.13 50.29
N LYS A 482 12.20 12.47 50.41
CA LYS A 482 13.22 13.16 51.16
C LYS A 482 13.59 12.41 52.47
N GLY A 483 14.67 11.65 52.42
CA GLY A 483 15.37 11.14 53.60
C GLY A 483 16.70 11.84 53.66
N ALA A 484 16.96 12.49 54.77
CA ALA A 484 18.07 13.34 55.03
C ALA A 484 19.41 12.70 54.67
N LEU A 485 20.23 13.43 53.91
CA LEU A 485 21.65 13.17 53.77
C LEU A 485 22.31 13.32 55.16
N ARG A 486 22.65 12.21 55.79
CA ARG A 486 23.64 12.13 56.87
C ARG A 486 25.01 12.05 56.20
N LEU A 487 25.72 13.17 56.22
CA LEU A 487 27.14 13.21 55.93
C LEU A 487 27.91 12.51 57.06
N GLU A 488 28.34 11.29 56.85
CA GLU A 488 29.39 10.66 57.67
C GLU A 488 30.74 11.16 57.17
N SER A 489 31.30 12.07 57.95
CA SER A 489 32.68 12.48 57.87
C SER A 489 33.56 11.31 58.31
N LYS A 490 34.21 10.62 57.38
CA LYS A 490 35.37 9.76 57.68
C LYS A 490 36.57 10.67 58.02
N LYS A 491 36.96 10.63 59.28
CA LYS A 491 38.26 11.11 59.79
C LYS A 491 39.37 10.38 59.05
N VAL A 492 40.22 11.14 58.41
CA VAL A 492 41.53 10.66 58.01
C VAL A 492 42.43 10.85 59.24
N SER A 493 42.79 9.78 59.89
CA SER A 493 43.88 9.72 60.86
C SER A 493 45.16 9.63 60.09
N SER A 494 46.00 10.61 60.28
CA SER A 494 47.42 10.67 60.03
C SER A 494 48.14 9.65 60.91
N GLU A 495 49.02 8.85 60.30
CA GLU A 495 50.27 8.38 60.97
C GLU A 495 51.29 7.99 59.92
N GLN A 496 52.42 8.67 60.01
CA GLN A 496 53.79 8.41 59.58
C GLN A 496 54.08 8.13 58.11
#